data_feeebc0fa1a94b68110b90610ca4ceda
#
_entry.id   feeebc0fa1a94b68110b90610ca4ceda
#
_cell.length_a   1.000
_cell.length_b   1.000
_cell.length_c   1.000
_cell.angle_alpha   90.00
_cell.angle_beta   90.00
_cell.angle_gamma   90.00
#
_symmetry.space_group_name_H-M   'P 1'
#
loop_
_entity.id
_entity.type
_entity.pdbx_description
1 polymer ?
#
loop_
_entity_poly.entity_id
_entity_poly.type
_entity_poly.pdbx_seq_one_letter_code
_entity_poly.pdbx_strand_id
1 'polypeptide(L)'
;MESFNNFGKIAEALPVVCGQIVRKTALDCQANIQSFIRSNGQVDTGFMVNSVYTVTDEGSTYSGGADALPEVGGADQTTAYVAVAANYAIYQEFGTRFQPGKPFFEPGIEQTRPGFEAACAALEEKLRGMVH
;
A
#
# COMPACT_ATOMS: atom_id res chain seq x y z
N MET A 1 -8.51 -12.82 36.38
CA MET A 1 -9.04 -11.48 36.12
C MET A 1 -8.13 -10.57 35.34
N GLU A 2 -6.81 -10.78 35.45
CA GLU A 2 -5.85 -10.02 34.67
C GLU A 2 -6.06 -10.18 33.15
N SER A 3 -6.48 -11.36 32.72
CA SER A 3 -6.73 -11.61 31.30
C SER A 3 -7.86 -10.75 30.74
N PHE A 4 -8.87 -10.41 31.54
CA PHE A 4 -9.95 -9.51 31.11
C PHE A 4 -9.44 -8.09 30.89
N ASN A 5 -8.56 -7.62 31.76
CA ASN A 5 -7.96 -6.29 31.60
C ASN A 5 -7.07 -6.25 30.36
N ASN A 6 -6.36 -7.35 30.09
CA ASN A 6 -5.52 -7.44 28.89
C ASN A 6 -6.37 -7.46 27.61
N PHE A 7 -7.51 -8.14 27.60
CA PHE A 7 -8.40 -8.11 26.44
C PHE A 7 -8.89 -6.69 26.14
N GLY A 8 -9.26 -5.93 27.16
CA GLY A 8 -9.66 -4.54 26.98
C GLY A 8 -8.57 -3.70 26.37
N LYS A 9 -7.35 -3.83 26.87
CA LYS A 9 -6.19 -3.11 26.35
C LYS A 9 -5.85 -3.52 24.91
N ILE A 10 -5.95 -4.82 24.59
CA ILE A 10 -5.73 -5.33 23.26
C ILE A 10 -6.80 -4.77 22.32
N ALA A 11 -8.06 -4.77 22.71
CA ALA A 11 -9.15 -4.25 21.90
C ALA A 11 -8.98 -2.77 21.58
N GLU A 12 -8.43 -1.97 22.52
CA GLU A 12 -8.15 -0.57 22.28
C GLU A 12 -6.93 -0.35 21.40
N ALA A 13 -5.86 -1.15 21.60
CA ALA A 13 -4.60 -0.98 20.90
C ALA A 13 -4.60 -1.59 19.51
N LEU A 14 -5.40 -2.63 19.28
CA LEU A 14 -5.34 -3.41 18.05
C LEU A 14 -5.60 -2.59 16.79
N PRO A 15 -6.65 -1.73 16.73
CA PRO A 15 -6.84 -0.91 15.52
C PRO A 15 -5.68 0.04 15.24
N VAL A 16 -5.05 0.56 16.29
CA VAL A 16 -3.89 1.47 16.14
C VAL A 16 -2.70 0.72 15.53
N VAL A 17 -2.38 -0.45 16.07
CA VAL A 17 -1.26 -1.25 15.59
C VAL A 17 -1.50 -1.75 14.17
N CYS A 18 -2.70 -2.25 13.89
CA CYS A 18 -3.08 -2.67 12.54
C CYS A 18 -2.99 -1.50 11.57
N GLY A 19 -3.44 -0.32 11.98
CA GLY A 19 -3.35 0.89 11.17
C GLY A 19 -1.92 1.26 10.84
N GLN A 20 -0.99 1.12 11.80
CA GLN A 20 0.42 1.38 11.55
C GLN A 20 0.99 0.41 10.52
N ILE A 21 0.65 -0.87 10.62
CA ILE A 21 1.09 -1.89 9.66
C ILE A 21 0.52 -1.58 8.26
N VAL A 22 -0.74 -1.23 8.17
CA VAL A 22 -1.41 -0.92 6.91
C VAL A 22 -0.77 0.29 6.25
N ARG A 23 -0.55 1.37 7.00
CA ARG A 23 0.07 2.59 6.45
C ARG A 23 1.49 2.32 5.96
N LYS A 24 2.29 1.65 6.78
CA LYS A 24 3.67 1.33 6.40
C LYS A 24 3.70 0.45 5.15
N THR A 25 2.85 -0.57 5.09
CA THR A 25 2.78 -1.47 3.95
C THR A 25 2.37 -0.73 2.68
N ALA A 26 1.39 0.16 2.77
CA ALA A 26 0.95 0.94 1.62
C ALA A 26 2.07 1.85 1.09
N LEU A 27 2.80 2.50 1.98
CA LEU A 27 3.93 3.35 1.57
C LEU A 27 5.08 2.53 0.99
N ASP A 28 5.36 1.37 1.55
CA ASP A 28 6.37 0.45 1.00
C ASP A 28 5.94 -0.03 -0.39
N CYS A 29 4.66 -0.33 -0.57
CA CYS A 29 4.10 -0.73 -1.85
C CYS A 29 4.26 0.37 -2.89
N GLN A 30 3.95 1.61 -2.54
CA GLN A 30 4.16 2.76 -3.42
C GLN A 30 5.61 2.84 -3.86
N ALA A 31 6.55 2.75 -2.92
CA ALA A 31 7.97 2.82 -3.23
C ALA A 31 8.42 1.68 -4.13
N ASN A 32 7.94 0.47 -3.89
CA ASN A 32 8.28 -0.69 -4.70
C ASN A 32 7.74 -0.56 -6.13
N ILE A 33 6.51 -0.09 -6.28
CA ILE A 33 5.92 0.17 -7.60
C ILE A 33 6.75 1.21 -8.35
N GLN A 34 7.11 2.31 -7.68
CA GLN A 34 7.94 3.35 -8.28
C GLN A 34 9.30 2.81 -8.70
N SER A 35 9.87 1.91 -7.89
CA SER A 35 11.15 1.28 -8.21
C SER A 35 11.06 0.43 -9.48
N PHE A 36 9.98 -0.32 -9.66
CA PHE A 36 9.77 -1.12 -10.87
C PHE A 36 9.58 -0.25 -12.10
N ILE A 37 8.88 0.88 -11.97
CA ILE A 37 8.73 1.82 -13.08
C ILE A 37 10.11 2.31 -13.54
N ARG A 38 10.96 2.70 -12.60
CA ARG A 38 12.31 3.16 -12.90
C ARG A 38 13.16 2.06 -13.53
N SER A 39 13.08 0.84 -12.98
CA SER A 39 13.85 -0.31 -13.50
C SER A 39 13.44 -0.68 -14.91
N ASN A 40 12.17 -0.54 -15.23
CA ASN A 40 11.64 -0.86 -16.56
C ASN A 40 12.08 0.17 -17.62
N GLY A 41 12.56 1.34 -17.20
CA GLY A 41 12.96 2.40 -18.12
C GLY A 41 11.81 2.88 -18.99
N GLN A 42 10.62 2.96 -18.43
CA GLN A 42 9.43 3.30 -19.18
C GLN A 42 9.43 4.77 -19.57
N VAL A 43 8.86 5.06 -20.75
CA VAL A 43 8.78 6.42 -21.28
C VAL A 43 7.98 7.27 -20.30
N ASP A 44 8.38 8.53 -20.15
CA ASP A 44 7.78 9.47 -19.22
C ASP A 44 7.81 8.97 -17.78
N THR A 45 8.89 8.28 -17.43
CA THR A 45 9.06 7.68 -16.12
C THR A 45 8.86 8.68 -14.99
N GLY A 46 9.37 9.91 -15.14
CA GLY A 46 9.19 10.93 -14.11
C GLY A 46 7.73 11.23 -13.82
N PHE A 47 6.94 11.41 -14.86
CA PHE A 47 5.50 11.65 -14.70
C PHE A 47 4.81 10.44 -14.09
N MET A 48 5.06 9.25 -14.62
CA MET A 48 4.38 8.05 -14.12
C MET A 48 4.80 7.71 -12.69
N VAL A 49 6.10 7.84 -12.37
CA VAL A 49 6.58 7.61 -11.00
C VAL A 49 5.88 8.56 -10.03
N ASN A 50 5.77 9.83 -10.39
CA ASN A 50 5.16 10.83 -9.53
C ASN A 50 3.64 10.68 -9.45
N SER A 51 3.04 9.91 -10.35
CA SER A 51 1.59 9.66 -10.34
C SER A 51 1.18 8.50 -9.44
N VAL A 52 2.14 7.73 -8.92
CA VAL A 52 1.85 6.68 -7.94
C VAL A 52 1.62 7.34 -6.59
N TYR A 53 0.51 7.01 -5.96
CA TYR A 53 0.17 7.63 -4.68
C TYR A 53 -0.52 6.64 -3.76
N THR A 54 -0.54 6.99 -2.48
CA THR A 54 -1.14 6.19 -1.41
C THR A 54 -2.22 7.01 -0.73
N VAL A 55 -3.37 6.39 -0.45
CA VAL A 55 -4.46 6.98 0.31
C VAL A 55 -4.62 6.20 1.60
N THR A 56 -4.50 6.90 2.72
CA THR A 56 -4.70 6.32 4.05
C THR A 56 -5.74 7.14 4.80
N ASP A 57 -6.02 6.78 6.04
CA ASP A 57 -6.89 7.56 6.91
C ASP A 57 -6.34 8.96 7.19
N GLU A 58 -5.03 9.17 6.98
CA GLU A 58 -4.39 10.47 7.17
C GLU A 58 -4.42 11.34 5.91
N GLY A 59 -4.89 10.80 4.78
CA GLY A 59 -4.99 11.53 3.54
C GLY A 59 -4.24 10.86 2.39
N SER A 60 -4.01 11.63 1.33
CA SER A 60 -3.38 11.16 0.11
C SER A 60 -1.98 11.75 -0.04
N THR A 61 -1.05 10.97 -0.58
CA THR A 61 0.30 11.45 -0.91
C THR A 61 0.36 12.10 -2.30
N TYR A 62 -0.75 12.15 -3.03
CA TYR A 62 -0.77 12.68 -4.38
C TYR A 62 -0.53 14.20 -4.39
N SER A 63 0.38 14.63 -5.24
CA SER A 63 0.77 16.04 -5.34
C SER A 63 0.34 16.72 -6.65
N GLY A 64 -0.39 16.00 -7.50
CA GLY A 64 -0.75 16.48 -8.83
C GLY A 64 -2.03 17.31 -8.92
N GLY A 65 -2.68 17.61 -7.80
CA GLY A 65 -3.92 18.36 -7.77
C GLY A 65 -5.15 17.45 -7.67
N ALA A 66 -6.17 17.94 -6.98
CA ALA A 66 -7.35 17.14 -6.64
C ALA A 66 -8.15 16.69 -7.86
N ASP A 67 -8.21 17.54 -8.90
CA ASP A 67 -9.00 17.24 -10.09
C ASP A 67 -8.44 16.10 -10.92
N ALA A 68 -7.17 15.75 -10.72
CA ALA A 68 -6.52 14.69 -11.47
C ALA A 68 -6.61 13.33 -10.79
N LEU A 69 -7.16 13.25 -9.57
CA LEU A 69 -7.23 12.01 -8.83
C LEU A 69 -8.30 11.09 -9.40
N PRO A 70 -7.98 9.83 -9.71
CA PRO A 70 -9.03 8.85 -9.99
C PRO A 70 -9.83 8.58 -8.71
N GLU A 71 -11.06 8.12 -8.89
CA GLU A 71 -11.89 7.76 -7.75
C GLU A 71 -11.33 6.51 -7.10
N VAL A 72 -11.00 6.62 -5.82
CA VAL A 72 -10.54 5.50 -4.99
C VAL A 72 -11.50 5.41 -3.83
N GLY A 73 -11.79 4.21 -3.40
CA GLY A 73 -12.65 3.98 -2.24
C GLY A 73 -12.12 4.69 -1.00
N GLY A 74 -12.97 4.95 -0.03
CA GLY A 74 -12.58 5.59 1.21
C GLY A 74 -11.59 4.74 1.99
N ALA A 75 -10.49 5.34 2.44
CA ALA A 75 -9.55 4.70 3.32
C ALA A 75 -9.98 4.88 4.77
N ASP A 76 -9.69 3.91 5.62
CA ASP A 76 -9.93 4.03 7.05
C ASP A 76 -8.67 3.57 7.80
N GLN A 77 -8.78 3.41 9.12
CA GLN A 77 -7.63 3.11 9.95
C GLN A 77 -6.95 1.78 9.56
N THR A 78 -7.72 0.82 9.05
CA THR A 78 -7.22 -0.50 8.70
C THR A 78 -7.26 -0.79 7.20
N THR A 79 -7.56 0.21 6.38
CA THR A 79 -7.64 0.07 4.93
C THR A 79 -6.91 1.23 4.26
N ALA A 80 -6.04 0.91 3.33
CA ALA A 80 -5.32 1.90 2.52
C ALA A 80 -5.32 1.47 1.07
N TYR A 81 -5.11 2.43 0.18
CA TYR A 81 -5.09 2.19 -1.26
C TYR A 81 -3.80 2.74 -1.85
N VAL A 82 -3.26 2.02 -2.84
CA VAL A 82 -2.17 2.51 -3.66
C VAL A 82 -2.67 2.53 -5.10
N ALA A 83 -2.48 3.64 -5.76
CA ALA A 83 -3.02 3.84 -7.10
C ALA A 83 -2.04 4.61 -7.98
N VAL A 84 -2.28 4.58 -9.28
CA VAL A 84 -1.49 5.31 -10.27
C VAL A 84 -2.43 6.26 -11.00
N ALA A 85 -2.14 7.57 -10.94
CA ALA A 85 -2.99 8.59 -11.54
C ALA A 85 -2.81 8.71 -13.07
N ALA A 86 -1.66 8.28 -13.62
CA ALA A 86 -1.43 8.33 -15.05
C ALA A 86 -2.41 7.41 -15.78
N ASN A 87 -3.22 7.97 -16.68
CA ASN A 87 -4.26 7.23 -17.36
C ASN A 87 -3.72 6.18 -18.35
N TYR A 88 -2.48 6.34 -18.81
CA TYR A 88 -1.84 5.35 -19.69
C TYR A 88 -1.16 4.21 -18.94
N ALA A 89 -1.19 4.22 -17.61
CA ALA A 89 -0.51 3.22 -16.80
C ALA A 89 -0.99 1.80 -17.08
N ILE A 90 -2.28 1.63 -17.37
CA ILE A 90 -2.86 0.31 -17.70
C ILE A 90 -2.18 -0.29 -18.92
N TYR A 91 -1.88 0.52 -19.93
CA TYR A 91 -1.20 0.05 -21.14
C TYR A 91 0.27 -0.29 -20.87
N GLN A 92 0.90 0.41 -19.95
CA GLN A 92 2.27 0.10 -19.54
C GLN A 92 2.33 -1.21 -18.76
N GLU A 93 1.32 -1.48 -17.96
CA GLU A 93 1.26 -2.71 -17.16
C GLU A 93 0.98 -3.94 -18.04
N PHE A 94 -0.06 -3.88 -18.86
CA PHE A 94 -0.57 -5.04 -19.58
C PHE A 94 -0.18 -5.05 -21.06
N GLY A 95 0.29 -3.93 -21.58
CA GLY A 95 0.64 -3.80 -22.99
C GLY A 95 -0.57 -3.47 -23.86
N THR A 96 -0.29 -3.34 -25.15
CA THR A 96 -1.28 -3.14 -26.19
C THR A 96 -1.09 -4.24 -27.24
N ARG A 97 -1.95 -4.27 -28.26
CA ARG A 97 -1.77 -5.23 -29.35
C ARG A 97 -0.49 -4.99 -30.15
N PHE A 98 0.13 -3.80 -29.98
CA PHE A 98 1.35 -3.43 -30.72
C PHE A 98 2.63 -3.62 -29.90
N GLN A 99 2.52 -3.59 -28.58
CA GLN A 99 3.68 -3.70 -27.71
C GLN A 99 3.34 -4.52 -26.47
N PRO A 100 4.26 -5.41 -26.02
CA PRO A 100 4.08 -6.10 -24.75
C PRO A 100 4.17 -5.12 -23.59
N GLY A 101 3.47 -5.42 -22.51
CA GLY A 101 3.54 -4.63 -21.29
C GLY A 101 4.85 -4.84 -20.56
N LYS A 102 5.18 -3.90 -19.68
CA LYS A 102 6.26 -4.00 -18.72
C LYS A 102 5.66 -3.82 -17.35
N PRO A 103 5.27 -4.90 -16.67
CA PRO A 103 4.58 -4.81 -15.38
C PRO A 103 5.40 -4.07 -14.34
N PHE A 104 4.76 -3.24 -13.56
CA PHE A 104 5.36 -2.52 -12.45
C PHE A 104 4.48 -2.55 -11.21
N PHE A 105 3.17 -2.60 -11.39
CA PHE A 105 2.21 -2.54 -10.30
C PHE A 105 2.12 -3.89 -9.60
N GLU A 106 1.85 -4.95 -10.35
CA GLU A 106 1.78 -6.30 -9.78
C GLU A 106 3.10 -6.74 -9.14
N PRO A 107 4.27 -6.58 -9.80
CA PRO A 107 5.54 -6.91 -9.14
C PRO A 107 5.80 -6.09 -7.89
N GLY A 108 5.39 -4.83 -7.88
CA GLY A 108 5.52 -3.99 -6.69
C GLY A 108 4.71 -4.52 -5.52
N ILE A 109 3.49 -4.95 -5.79
CA ILE A 109 2.63 -5.58 -4.78
C ILE A 109 3.27 -6.86 -4.27
N GLU A 110 3.74 -7.72 -5.17
CA GLU A 110 4.33 -9.00 -4.80
C GLU A 110 5.61 -8.81 -3.97
N GLN A 111 6.41 -7.80 -4.28
CA GLN A 111 7.60 -7.50 -3.49
C GLN A 111 7.25 -7.00 -2.08
N THR A 112 6.11 -6.36 -1.93
CA THR A 112 5.65 -5.83 -0.64
C THR A 112 5.03 -6.91 0.24
N ARG A 113 4.45 -7.94 -0.36
CA ARG A 113 3.68 -8.97 0.35
C ARG A 113 4.44 -9.65 1.50
N PRO A 114 5.71 -10.11 1.32
CA PRO A 114 6.41 -10.80 2.41
C PRO A 114 6.57 -9.94 3.66
N GLY A 115 6.84 -8.65 3.49
CA GLY A 115 6.96 -7.73 4.63
C GLY A 115 5.66 -7.56 5.38
N PHE A 116 4.56 -7.47 4.65
CA PHE A 116 3.23 -7.37 5.25
C PHE A 116 2.87 -8.64 6.02
N GLU A 117 3.10 -9.81 5.41
CA GLU A 117 2.83 -11.09 6.05
C GLU A 117 3.69 -11.27 7.31
N ALA A 118 4.97 -10.88 7.25
CA ALA A 118 5.86 -10.94 8.41
C ALA A 118 5.38 -10.02 9.54
N ALA A 119 4.90 -8.82 9.20
CA ALA A 119 4.39 -7.89 10.20
C ALA A 119 3.13 -8.43 10.87
N CYS A 120 2.24 -9.04 10.09
CA CYS A 120 1.03 -9.65 10.63
C CYS A 120 1.35 -10.84 11.54
N ALA A 121 2.31 -11.68 11.14
CA ALA A 121 2.74 -12.82 11.94
C ALA A 121 3.36 -12.36 13.27
N ALA A 122 4.18 -11.32 13.23
CA ALA A 122 4.79 -10.75 14.43
C ALA A 122 3.72 -10.20 15.38
N LEU A 123 2.70 -9.55 14.83
CA LEU A 123 1.59 -9.05 15.63
C LEU A 123 0.81 -10.19 16.27
N GLU A 124 0.52 -11.24 15.52
CA GLU A 124 -0.18 -12.41 16.04
C GLU A 124 0.58 -13.04 17.21
N GLU A 125 1.89 -13.21 17.07
CA GLU A 125 2.71 -13.77 18.12
C GLU A 125 2.74 -12.88 19.36
N LYS A 126 2.83 -11.57 19.15
CA LYS A 126 2.77 -10.60 20.23
C LYS A 126 1.45 -10.66 20.98
N LEU A 127 0.33 -10.79 20.26
CA LEU A 127 -0.99 -10.92 20.86
C LEU A 127 -1.11 -12.18 21.71
N ARG A 128 -0.57 -13.29 21.23
CA ARG A 128 -0.56 -14.54 21.98
C ARG A 128 0.19 -14.37 23.30
N GLY A 129 1.33 -13.68 23.26
CA GLY A 129 2.10 -13.38 24.46
C GLY A 129 1.35 -12.51 25.46
N MET A 130 0.50 -11.61 24.97
CA MET A 130 -0.27 -10.71 25.84
C MET A 130 -1.44 -11.41 26.53
N VAL A 131 -1.95 -12.50 25.96
CA VAL A 131 -3.08 -13.24 26.51
C VAL A 131 -2.64 -14.22 27.59
N HIS A 132 -1.41 -14.64 27.55
CA HIS A 132 -0.84 -15.54 28.56
C HIS A 132 -0.06 -14.76 29.61
#